data_700ae4696785c7a76767676fc583881c
#
_entry.id   700ae4696785c7a76767676fc583881c
#
_cell.length_a   1.000
_cell.length_b   1.000
_cell.length_c   1.000
_cell.angle_alpha   90.00
_cell.angle_beta   90.00
_cell.angle_gamma   90.00
#
_symmetry.space_group_name_H-M   'P 1'
#
loop_
_entity.id
_entity.type
_entity.pdbx_description
1 polymer ?
#
loop_
_entity_poly.entity_id
_entity_poly.type
_entity_poly.pdbx_seq_one_letter_code
_entity_poly.pdbx_strand_id
1 'polypeptide(L)'
;ILFFLFVNDVENFCLLSLTYGMNSNYSRRTLLKIITGGIFSIAALLFSRNRNSRKLKKMAQDDHSILSITELPETGPWPTEDPFLFCVHHNDNYPAAKDDLSPNVSLSGRHLGNDFSNKDGWSMYHGQKVPGFPRHPHRGFETLTVVNKGYIDHADSLGASARYGDGDAQWLTAGDGINHSEMFPLFSQNGNNKLDFFQDMAKSPFL
;
A
#
# COMPACT_ATOMS: atom_id res chain seq x y z
N ILE A 1 -6.56 20.09 4.67
CA ILE A 1 -5.63 18.95 4.82
C ILE A 1 -6.43 17.72 4.50
N LEU A 2 -6.05 17.04 3.45
CA LEU A 2 -6.70 15.80 3.00
C LEU A 2 -6.03 14.63 3.74
N PHE A 3 -6.78 13.87 4.53
CA PHE A 3 -6.28 12.66 5.14
C PHE A 3 -6.90 11.45 4.44
N PHE A 4 -6.08 10.52 4.01
CA PHE A 4 -6.53 9.21 3.59
C PHE A 4 -6.49 8.28 4.79
N LEU A 5 -7.63 7.74 5.18
CA LEU A 5 -7.72 6.70 6.18
C LEU A 5 -7.82 5.34 5.46
N PHE A 6 -6.77 4.55 5.54
CA PHE A 6 -6.82 3.17 5.07
C PHE A 6 -7.40 2.29 6.20
N VAL A 7 -8.56 1.73 5.98
CA VAL A 7 -9.13 0.72 6.88
C VAL A 7 -8.78 -0.64 6.31
N ASN A 8 -7.80 -1.28 6.94
CA ASN A 8 -7.35 -2.62 6.58
C ASN A 8 -8.17 -3.64 7.37
N ASP A 9 -9.17 -4.25 6.74
CA ASP A 9 -9.74 -5.51 7.19
C ASP A 9 -9.30 -6.58 6.19
N VAL A 10 -8.86 -7.75 6.64
CA VAL A 10 -8.12 -8.76 5.89
C VAL A 10 -8.82 -9.22 4.60
N GLU A 11 -10.06 -8.77 4.35
CA GLU A 11 -10.88 -9.18 3.22
C GLU A 11 -11.54 -8.04 2.42
N ASN A 12 -11.38 -6.75 2.81
CA ASN A 12 -12.02 -5.63 2.08
C ASN A 12 -11.21 -4.34 2.22
N PHE A 13 -10.73 -3.82 1.10
CA PHE A 13 -10.10 -2.50 1.03
C PHE A 13 -11.13 -1.45 0.63
N CYS A 14 -11.22 -0.38 1.41
CA CYS A 14 -12.02 0.80 1.08
C CYS A 14 -11.21 2.06 1.32
N LEU A 15 -11.06 2.89 0.32
CA LEU A 15 -10.46 4.22 0.45
C LEU A 15 -11.53 5.18 0.96
N LEU A 16 -11.32 5.74 2.15
CA LEU A 16 -12.14 6.83 2.68
C LEU A 16 -11.40 8.15 2.50
N SER A 17 -11.93 9.01 1.65
CA SER A 17 -11.50 10.41 1.57
C SER A 17 -12.24 11.22 2.62
N LEU A 18 -11.53 11.66 3.66
CA LEU A 18 -12.07 12.50 4.72
C LEU A 18 -11.54 13.92 4.58
N THR A 19 -12.42 14.88 4.32
CA THR A 19 -12.10 16.30 4.54
C THR A 19 -12.44 16.65 5.97
N TYR A 20 -11.42 16.97 6.77
CA TYR A 20 -11.62 17.36 8.17
C TYR A 20 -11.86 18.86 8.27
N GLY A 21 -13.11 19.24 8.50
CA GLY A 21 -13.45 20.54 9.10
C GLY A 21 -13.28 20.40 10.61
N MET A 22 -12.46 21.25 11.23
CA MET A 22 -12.21 21.18 12.67
C MET A 22 -13.50 21.34 13.48
N ASN A 23 -14.04 20.23 13.95
CA ASN A 23 -14.88 20.19 15.14
C ASN A 23 -14.57 18.93 15.95
N SER A 24 -14.01 19.17 17.12
CA SER A 24 -13.42 18.19 18.02
C SER A 24 -14.48 17.45 18.84
N ASN A 25 -14.98 16.29 18.47
CA ASN A 25 -15.70 15.45 19.45
C ASN A 25 -15.99 14.00 18.99
N TYR A 26 -15.07 13.31 18.34
CA TYR A 26 -15.24 11.86 18.16
C TYR A 26 -14.03 11.05 18.63
N SER A 27 -14.31 10.15 19.60
CA SER A 27 -13.32 9.28 20.23
C SER A 27 -12.88 8.14 19.30
N ARG A 28 -11.58 7.87 19.25
CA ARG A 28 -10.93 6.72 18.55
C ARG A 28 -11.53 5.35 18.91
N ARG A 29 -12.30 5.24 20.01
CA ARG A 29 -12.90 3.97 20.49
C ARG A 29 -14.16 3.54 19.74
N THR A 30 -14.81 4.42 19.00
CA THR A 30 -16.05 4.07 18.26
C THR A 30 -15.74 3.35 16.95
N LEU A 31 -14.58 3.63 16.33
CA LEU A 31 -14.12 2.95 15.11
C LEU A 31 -13.63 1.50 15.35
N LEU A 32 -13.08 1.21 16.54
CA LEU A 32 -12.51 -0.12 16.83
C LEU A 32 -13.55 -1.21 17.15
N LYS A 33 -14.80 -0.85 17.49
CA LYS A 33 -15.84 -1.84 17.87
C LYS A 33 -16.54 -2.54 16.68
N ILE A 34 -16.18 -2.22 15.43
CA ILE A 34 -16.78 -2.81 14.23
C ILE A 34 -16.00 -4.05 13.73
N ILE A 35 -14.87 -4.35 14.34
CA ILE A 35 -13.84 -5.26 13.76
C ILE A 35 -13.84 -6.69 14.34
N THR A 36 -14.70 -7.08 15.26
CA THR A 36 -14.62 -8.44 15.85
C THR A 36 -15.85 -9.29 15.61
N GLY A 37 -15.72 -10.33 14.80
CA GLY A 37 -16.68 -11.45 14.72
C GLY A 37 -16.69 -12.27 13.41
N GLY A 38 -15.90 -13.28 13.32
CA GLY A 38 -15.98 -14.68 12.84
C GLY A 38 -16.67 -15.08 11.55
N ILE A 39 -15.97 -15.82 10.80
CA ILE A 39 -16.16 -16.83 9.72
C ILE A 39 -17.60 -17.25 9.40
N PHE A 40 -18.06 -16.99 8.17
CA PHE A 40 -19.15 -17.68 7.48
C PHE A 40 -18.88 -17.80 5.96
N SER A 41 -19.44 -18.86 5.33
CA SER A 41 -19.20 -19.33 3.96
C SER A 41 -19.34 -18.29 2.84
N ILE A 42 -18.75 -18.56 1.67
CA ILE A 42 -18.64 -17.70 0.47
C ILE A 42 -19.94 -16.95 0.10
N ALA A 43 -21.11 -17.55 0.29
CA ALA A 43 -22.40 -16.89 0.06
C ALA A 43 -22.70 -15.80 1.11
N ALA A 44 -22.27 -16.00 2.36
CA ALA A 44 -22.36 -15.02 3.42
C ALA A 44 -21.39 -13.85 3.20
N LEU A 45 -20.23 -14.10 2.58
CA LEU A 45 -19.22 -13.11 2.20
C LEU A 45 -19.76 -12.13 1.13
N LEU A 46 -20.42 -12.63 0.09
CA LEU A 46 -21.02 -11.79 -0.95
C LEU A 46 -22.20 -10.95 -0.41
N PHE A 47 -22.98 -11.52 0.51
CA PHE A 47 -24.07 -10.79 1.19
C PHE A 47 -23.54 -9.77 2.21
N SER A 48 -22.45 -10.07 2.88
CA SER A 48 -21.74 -9.18 3.80
C SER A 48 -21.10 -8.00 3.06
N ARG A 49 -20.42 -8.26 1.93
CA ARG A 49 -19.81 -7.25 1.05
C ARG A 49 -20.85 -6.21 0.59
N ASN A 50 -22.03 -6.67 0.15
CA ASN A 50 -23.11 -5.78 -0.30
C ASN A 50 -23.76 -5.00 0.87
N ARG A 51 -23.84 -5.60 2.08
CA ARG A 51 -24.33 -4.91 3.29
C ARG A 51 -23.35 -3.86 3.79
N ASN A 52 -22.06 -4.15 3.80
CA ASN A 52 -21.03 -3.22 4.26
C ASN A 52 -20.90 -2.03 3.31
N SER A 53 -20.90 -2.24 2.01
CA SER A 53 -20.93 -1.16 1.00
C SER A 53 -22.17 -0.26 1.16
N ARG A 54 -23.37 -0.85 1.36
CA ARG A 54 -24.60 -0.07 1.62
C ARG A 54 -24.55 0.69 2.94
N LYS A 55 -23.97 0.12 3.99
CA LYS A 55 -23.81 0.76 5.29
C LYS A 55 -22.82 1.93 5.21
N LEU A 56 -21.70 1.74 4.53
CA LEU A 56 -20.70 2.80 4.30
C LEU A 56 -21.29 3.94 3.46
N LYS A 57 -22.01 3.64 2.38
CA LYS A 57 -22.71 4.64 1.56
C LYS A 57 -23.77 5.41 2.36
N LYS A 58 -24.49 4.73 3.26
CA LYS A 58 -25.44 5.38 4.16
C LYS A 58 -24.74 6.27 5.18
N MET A 59 -23.63 5.82 5.77
CA MET A 59 -22.82 6.65 6.68
C MET A 59 -22.27 7.90 5.98
N ALA A 60 -21.87 7.79 4.71
CA ALA A 60 -21.46 8.94 3.91
C ALA A 60 -22.58 9.93 3.63
N GLN A 61 -23.83 9.44 3.48
CA GLN A 61 -25.00 10.31 3.32
C GLN A 61 -25.38 11.04 4.62
N ASP A 62 -25.15 10.40 5.76
CA ASP A 62 -25.50 10.94 7.09
C ASP A 62 -24.38 11.82 7.67
N ASP A 63 -23.13 11.69 7.17
CA ASP A 63 -21.96 12.46 7.60
C ASP A 63 -21.44 13.35 6.47
N HIS A 64 -21.75 14.62 6.54
CA HIS A 64 -21.32 15.63 5.56
C HIS A 64 -19.80 15.83 5.45
N SER A 65 -19.00 15.17 6.31
CA SER A 65 -17.54 15.18 6.22
C SER A 65 -17.00 14.14 5.22
N ILE A 66 -17.81 13.15 4.82
CA ILE A 66 -17.46 12.15 3.82
C ILE A 66 -17.98 12.59 2.45
N LEU A 67 -17.10 12.98 1.55
CA LEU A 67 -17.47 13.44 0.21
C LEU A 67 -17.82 12.30 -0.74
N SER A 68 -17.07 11.20 -0.67
CA SER A 68 -17.31 10.03 -1.52
C SER A 68 -16.78 8.76 -0.87
N ILE A 69 -17.33 7.62 -1.28
CA ILE A 69 -16.81 6.28 -0.97
C ILE A 69 -16.69 5.52 -2.28
N THR A 70 -15.49 5.03 -2.59
CA THR A 70 -15.19 4.24 -3.76
C THR A 70 -14.74 2.86 -3.37
N GLU A 71 -15.31 1.81 -3.98
CA GLU A 71 -14.80 0.45 -3.85
C GLU A 71 -13.47 0.35 -4.63
N LEU A 72 -12.43 -0.15 -3.96
CA LEU A 72 -11.13 -0.29 -4.56
C LEU A 72 -11.04 -1.61 -5.34
N PRO A 73 -10.37 -1.63 -6.50
CA PRO A 73 -10.09 -2.86 -7.21
C PRO A 73 -9.17 -3.76 -6.37
N GLU A 74 -9.32 -5.08 -6.52
CA GLU A 74 -8.48 -6.07 -5.81
C GLU A 74 -7.01 -6.02 -6.28
N THR A 75 -6.78 -5.56 -7.50
CA THR A 75 -5.45 -5.51 -8.13
C THR A 75 -5.26 -4.20 -8.87
N GLY A 76 -3.99 -3.81 -9.01
CA GLY A 76 -3.59 -2.62 -9.75
C GLY A 76 -3.64 -1.34 -8.94
N PRO A 77 -3.34 -0.21 -9.59
CA PRO A 77 -3.40 1.08 -8.95
C PRO A 77 -4.82 1.45 -8.56
N TRP A 78 -5.00 1.99 -7.37
CA TRP A 78 -6.26 2.53 -6.90
C TRP A 78 -6.49 3.94 -7.45
N PRO A 79 -7.72 4.25 -7.89
CA PRO A 79 -8.06 5.59 -8.31
C PRO A 79 -8.03 6.55 -7.12
N THR A 80 -7.55 7.76 -7.35
CA THR A 80 -7.43 8.81 -6.36
C THR A 80 -8.01 10.12 -6.91
N GLU A 81 -8.22 11.11 -6.03
CA GLU A 81 -8.62 12.47 -6.38
C GLU A 81 -7.40 13.38 -6.54
N ASP A 82 -7.52 14.42 -7.38
CA ASP A 82 -6.47 15.44 -7.57
C ASP A 82 -6.04 16.04 -6.22
N PRO A 83 -4.76 16.23 -5.93
CA PRO A 83 -3.57 16.14 -6.79
C PRO A 83 -2.92 14.74 -6.88
N PHE A 84 -3.50 13.71 -6.29
CA PHE A 84 -2.97 12.37 -6.37
C PHE A 84 -3.25 11.74 -7.74
N LEU A 85 -2.27 11.02 -8.27
CA LEU A 85 -2.37 10.34 -9.56
C LEU A 85 -2.94 8.94 -9.42
N PHE A 86 -2.46 8.21 -8.44
CA PHE A 86 -2.92 6.90 -8.02
C PHE A 86 -2.23 6.49 -6.71
N CYS A 87 -2.83 5.51 -6.03
CA CYS A 87 -2.23 4.80 -4.91
C CYS A 87 -2.04 3.33 -5.27
N VAL A 88 -0.93 2.73 -4.85
CA VAL A 88 -0.73 1.29 -4.90
C VAL A 88 -0.58 0.72 -3.50
N HIS A 89 -1.10 -0.49 -3.30
CA HIS A 89 -0.92 -1.26 -2.08
C HIS A 89 -0.13 -2.53 -2.40
N HIS A 90 0.98 -2.71 -1.73
CA HIS A 90 1.78 -3.93 -1.78
C HIS A 90 1.61 -4.69 -0.47
N ASN A 91 1.21 -5.95 -0.58
CA ASN A 91 0.91 -6.80 0.57
C ASN A 91 1.44 -8.20 0.30
N ASP A 92 2.73 -8.38 0.54
CA ASP A 92 3.46 -9.59 0.20
C ASP A 92 3.86 -10.37 1.45
N ASN A 93 3.80 -11.69 1.35
CA ASN A 93 4.24 -12.59 2.40
C ASN A 93 5.42 -13.43 1.90
N TYR A 94 6.58 -12.78 1.77
CA TYR A 94 7.78 -13.42 1.25
C TYR A 94 8.22 -14.60 2.11
N PRO A 95 8.86 -15.63 1.50
CA PRO A 95 9.44 -16.75 2.23
C PRO A 95 10.65 -16.31 3.05
N ALA A 96 11.26 -17.26 3.76
CA ALA A 96 12.55 -17.08 4.43
C ALA A 96 13.62 -16.53 3.47
N ALA A 97 14.55 -15.77 4.01
CA ALA A 97 15.63 -15.14 3.28
C ALA A 97 16.86 -16.05 3.12
N LYS A 98 17.62 -15.81 2.08
CA LYS A 98 19.05 -16.19 1.98
C LYS A 98 19.93 -15.09 2.60
N ASP A 99 21.23 -15.38 2.75
CA ASP A 99 22.24 -14.41 3.24
C ASP A 99 22.33 -13.15 2.36
N ASP A 100 21.98 -13.25 1.09
CA ASP A 100 21.99 -12.16 0.12
C ASP A 100 20.64 -11.40 0.05
N LEU A 101 19.81 -11.55 1.07
CA LEU A 101 18.51 -10.88 1.23
C LEU A 101 17.46 -11.27 0.19
N SER A 102 17.72 -12.31 -0.60
CA SER A 102 16.81 -12.84 -1.60
C SER A 102 15.92 -13.95 -1.04
N PRO A 103 14.79 -14.29 -1.71
CA PRO A 103 13.92 -15.39 -1.30
C PRO A 103 14.64 -16.75 -1.30
N ASN A 104 14.53 -17.51 -0.20
CA ASN A 104 15.11 -18.85 -0.07
C ASN A 104 14.18 -19.94 -0.62
N VAL A 105 13.70 -19.74 -1.83
CA VAL A 105 12.87 -20.69 -2.58
C VAL A 105 13.22 -20.66 -4.07
N SER A 106 12.75 -21.65 -4.82
CA SER A 106 12.88 -21.64 -6.27
C SER A 106 12.05 -20.51 -6.88
N LEU A 107 12.65 -19.73 -7.76
CA LEU A 107 11.96 -18.71 -8.55
C LEU A 107 11.42 -19.24 -9.89
N SER A 108 11.49 -20.54 -10.11
CA SER A 108 10.99 -21.19 -11.32
C SER A 108 9.50 -20.91 -11.52
N GLY A 109 9.12 -20.57 -12.74
CA GLY A 109 7.75 -20.21 -13.11
C GLY A 109 7.31 -18.81 -12.68
N ARG A 110 8.25 -17.93 -12.25
CA ARG A 110 8.04 -16.49 -12.12
C ARG A 110 8.64 -15.76 -13.32
N HIS A 111 8.01 -14.68 -13.70
CA HIS A 111 8.47 -13.82 -14.81
C HIS A 111 9.43 -12.76 -14.27
N LEU A 112 10.67 -13.16 -13.94
CA LEU A 112 11.66 -12.27 -13.32
C LEU A 112 11.87 -10.98 -14.14
N GLY A 113 11.88 -9.85 -13.45
CA GLY A 113 11.93 -8.52 -14.04
C GLY A 113 10.56 -7.92 -14.39
N ASN A 114 9.49 -8.71 -14.33
CA ASN A 114 8.10 -8.27 -14.52
C ASN A 114 7.11 -9.25 -13.86
N ASP A 115 7.31 -9.55 -12.58
CA ASP A 115 6.47 -10.46 -11.81
C ASP A 115 5.52 -9.69 -10.88
N PHE A 116 4.29 -9.50 -11.31
CA PHE A 116 3.17 -8.91 -10.55
C PHE A 116 2.09 -9.96 -10.27
N SER A 117 2.45 -11.24 -10.31
CA SER A 117 1.49 -12.34 -10.31
C SER A 117 0.89 -12.65 -8.94
N ASN A 118 1.46 -12.14 -7.86
CA ASN A 118 1.15 -12.52 -6.47
C ASN A 118 1.14 -14.05 -6.26
N LYS A 119 1.93 -14.78 -7.04
CA LYS A 119 2.05 -16.23 -6.94
C LYS A 119 2.58 -16.58 -5.56
N ASP A 120 1.93 -17.53 -4.90
CA ASP A 120 2.26 -17.96 -3.53
C ASP A 120 2.18 -16.82 -2.48
N GLY A 121 1.40 -15.75 -2.77
CA GLY A 121 1.16 -14.63 -1.86
C GLY A 121 2.26 -13.55 -1.87
N TRP A 122 3.09 -13.48 -2.92
CA TRP A 122 4.13 -12.47 -3.08
C TRP A 122 4.58 -12.30 -4.53
N SER A 123 5.23 -11.19 -4.85
CA SER A 123 5.73 -10.86 -6.18
C SER A 123 7.19 -10.41 -6.15
N MET A 124 7.94 -10.69 -7.23
CA MET A 124 9.31 -10.16 -7.41
C MET A 124 9.31 -8.74 -7.98
N TYR A 125 8.20 -8.30 -8.55
CA TYR A 125 8.05 -7.04 -9.28
C TYR A 125 9.07 -6.94 -10.42
N HIS A 126 9.90 -5.91 -10.46
CA HIS A 126 10.98 -5.79 -11.44
C HIS A 126 12.31 -6.38 -10.94
N GLY A 127 12.34 -6.88 -9.72
CA GLY A 127 13.50 -7.54 -9.13
C GLY A 127 13.81 -8.87 -9.82
N GLN A 128 15.10 -9.18 -9.95
CA GLN A 128 15.57 -10.47 -10.50
C GLN A 128 16.13 -11.40 -9.43
N LYS A 129 16.67 -10.85 -8.35
CA LYS A 129 17.27 -11.58 -7.24
C LYS A 129 16.62 -11.19 -5.91
N VAL A 130 16.61 -9.91 -5.59
CA VAL A 130 15.87 -9.33 -4.47
C VAL A 130 14.59 -8.72 -5.04
N PRO A 131 13.44 -8.88 -4.39
CA PRO A 131 12.20 -8.24 -4.84
C PRO A 131 12.30 -6.72 -4.84
N GLY A 132 11.46 -6.06 -5.61
CA GLY A 132 11.36 -4.59 -5.62
C GLY A 132 11.49 -3.97 -6.99
N PHE A 133 11.78 -2.68 -6.98
CA PHE A 133 11.88 -1.83 -8.17
C PHE A 133 13.33 -1.36 -8.33
N PRO A 134 14.14 -2.01 -9.19
CA PRO A 134 15.46 -1.54 -9.54
C PRO A 134 15.43 -0.14 -10.14
N ARG A 135 16.59 0.45 -10.39
CA ARG A 135 16.72 1.83 -10.85
C ARG A 135 15.75 2.20 -11.96
N HIS A 136 14.90 3.19 -11.69
CA HIS A 136 13.92 3.75 -12.61
C HIS A 136 13.78 5.28 -12.39
N PRO A 137 13.31 6.05 -13.40
CA PRO A 137 13.23 7.49 -13.32
C PRO A 137 11.86 7.98 -12.87
N HIS A 138 11.85 9.13 -12.20
CA HIS A 138 10.67 9.96 -11.98
C HIS A 138 10.95 11.41 -12.33
N ARG A 139 9.91 12.14 -12.75
CA ARG A 139 9.96 13.56 -13.00
C ARG A 139 8.58 14.19 -12.78
N GLY A 140 8.53 15.33 -12.10
CA GLY A 140 7.34 16.15 -12.04
C GLY A 140 6.27 15.69 -11.07
N PHE A 141 6.58 14.77 -10.15
CA PHE A 141 5.64 14.36 -9.12
C PHE A 141 6.33 14.00 -7.80
N GLU A 142 5.51 13.84 -6.80
CA GLU A 142 5.90 13.42 -5.47
C GLU A 142 5.55 11.95 -5.29
N THR A 143 6.33 11.22 -4.51
CA THR A 143 6.02 9.86 -4.06
C THR A 143 5.98 9.84 -2.55
N LEU A 144 4.86 9.45 -1.97
CA LEU A 144 4.69 9.20 -0.55
C LEU A 144 4.54 7.71 -0.31
N THR A 145 5.53 7.11 0.36
CA THR A 145 5.52 5.68 0.71
C THR A 145 5.35 5.53 2.21
N VAL A 146 4.35 4.77 2.66
CA VAL A 146 4.08 4.46 4.07
C VAL A 146 4.20 2.96 4.27
N VAL A 147 5.18 2.53 5.06
CA VAL A 147 5.49 1.11 5.29
C VAL A 147 4.92 0.66 6.62
N ASN A 148 3.87 -0.17 6.60
CA ASN A 148 3.28 -0.74 7.80
C ASN A 148 4.12 -1.88 8.37
N LYS A 149 4.68 -2.73 7.48
CA LYS A 149 5.51 -3.88 7.82
C LYS A 149 6.59 -4.11 6.78
N GLY A 150 7.74 -4.59 7.25
CA GLY A 150 8.89 -4.87 6.41
C GLY A 150 9.72 -3.64 6.12
N TYR A 151 10.63 -3.74 5.16
CA TYR A 151 11.63 -2.70 4.89
C TYR A 151 11.78 -2.44 3.41
N ILE A 152 12.07 -1.19 3.08
CA ILE A 152 12.43 -0.73 1.74
C ILE A 152 13.82 -0.11 1.80
N ASP A 153 14.70 -0.53 0.88
CA ASP A 153 16.01 0.07 0.65
C ASP A 153 15.90 1.03 -0.51
N HIS A 154 16.03 2.32 -0.23
CA HIS A 154 16.07 3.39 -1.20
C HIS A 154 17.50 3.80 -1.51
N ALA A 155 17.78 4.06 -2.79
CA ALA A 155 18.99 4.78 -3.24
C ALA A 155 18.66 5.60 -4.46
N ASP A 156 19.24 6.81 -4.58
CA ASP A 156 18.90 7.71 -5.67
C ASP A 156 20.12 8.38 -6.35
N SER A 157 19.84 9.05 -7.47
CA SER A 157 20.85 9.71 -8.30
C SER A 157 21.43 11.00 -7.68
N LEU A 158 20.85 11.50 -6.59
CA LEU A 158 21.35 12.66 -5.84
C LEU A 158 22.28 12.24 -4.68
N GLY A 159 22.46 10.92 -4.49
CA GLY A 159 23.35 10.34 -3.50
C GLY A 159 22.67 10.04 -2.17
N ALA A 160 21.35 10.22 -2.05
CA ALA A 160 20.64 9.75 -0.86
C ALA A 160 20.48 8.24 -0.88
N SER A 161 20.63 7.61 0.28
CA SER A 161 20.34 6.21 0.50
C SER A 161 19.82 6.01 1.91
N ALA A 162 18.78 5.18 2.06
CA ALA A 162 18.17 4.90 3.34
C ALA A 162 17.47 3.55 3.33
N ARG A 163 17.41 2.92 4.50
CA ARG A 163 16.46 1.85 4.80
C ARG A 163 15.40 2.41 5.71
N TYR A 164 14.14 2.18 5.39
CA TYR A 164 13.01 2.59 6.19
C TYR A 164 11.93 1.50 6.18
N GLY A 165 11.11 1.46 7.22
CA GLY A 165 10.08 0.42 7.35
C GLY A 165 9.43 0.38 8.73
N ASP A 166 8.58 -0.63 8.96
CA ASP A 166 7.92 -0.90 10.24
C ASP A 166 7.27 0.33 10.91
N GLY A 167 6.53 1.11 10.14
CA GLY A 167 5.84 2.32 10.59
C GLY A 167 6.44 3.63 10.07
N ASP A 168 7.54 3.57 9.34
CA ASP A 168 8.16 4.76 8.73
C ASP A 168 7.43 5.18 7.44
N ALA A 169 7.68 6.44 7.05
CA ALA A 169 7.25 6.97 5.77
C ALA A 169 8.40 7.70 5.08
N GLN A 170 8.43 7.60 3.75
CA GLN A 170 9.31 8.39 2.89
C GLN A 170 8.48 9.33 2.02
N TRP A 171 8.88 10.58 1.97
CA TRP A 171 8.41 11.56 0.99
C TRP A 171 9.55 11.88 0.03
N LEU A 172 9.34 11.62 -1.26
CA LEU A 172 10.31 11.85 -2.32
C LEU A 172 9.77 12.87 -3.31
N THR A 173 10.48 14.00 -3.46
CA THR A 173 10.22 15.00 -4.49
C THR A 173 11.09 14.70 -5.71
N ALA A 174 10.47 14.35 -6.84
CA ALA A 174 11.20 14.04 -8.06
C ALA A 174 11.73 15.31 -8.78
N GLY A 175 11.04 16.45 -8.63
CA GLY A 175 11.44 17.73 -9.25
C GLY A 175 11.69 17.58 -10.75
N ASP A 176 12.80 18.12 -11.23
CA ASP A 176 13.23 18.05 -12.65
C ASP A 176 13.67 16.66 -13.10
N GLY A 177 13.82 15.75 -12.18
CA GLY A 177 14.12 14.34 -12.46
C GLY A 177 15.03 13.70 -11.44
N ILE A 178 14.67 12.49 -11.04
CA ILE A 178 15.45 11.63 -10.17
C ILE A 178 15.42 10.20 -10.72
N ASN A 179 16.53 9.48 -10.61
CA ASN A 179 16.53 8.05 -10.76
C ASN A 179 16.68 7.45 -9.38
N HIS A 180 15.84 6.50 -9.01
CA HIS A 180 15.97 5.79 -7.75
C HIS A 180 15.70 4.30 -7.89
N SER A 181 16.00 3.58 -6.83
CA SER A 181 15.63 2.18 -6.64
C SER A 181 14.95 2.01 -5.30
N GLU A 182 13.98 1.09 -5.25
CA GLU A 182 13.24 0.70 -4.06
C GLU A 182 13.27 -0.83 -3.98
N MET A 183 14.23 -1.36 -3.24
CA MET A 183 14.39 -2.81 -3.09
C MET A 183 13.78 -3.28 -1.78
N PHE A 184 13.28 -4.52 -1.76
CA PHE A 184 12.60 -5.11 -0.61
C PHE A 184 13.48 -6.21 0.01
N PRO A 185 14.45 -5.85 0.88
CA PRO A 185 15.37 -6.82 1.48
C PRO A 185 14.64 -7.74 2.45
N LEU A 186 14.91 -9.04 2.36
CA LEU A 186 14.36 -10.03 3.26
C LEU A 186 15.37 -10.35 4.36
N PHE A 187 14.97 -10.25 5.64
CA PHE A 187 15.91 -10.43 6.76
C PHE A 187 15.69 -11.71 7.55
N SER A 188 14.44 -12.20 7.65
CA SER A 188 14.14 -13.41 8.40
C SER A 188 14.56 -14.65 7.62
N GLN A 189 15.57 -15.35 8.10
CA GLN A 189 16.05 -16.61 7.51
C GLN A 189 15.26 -17.84 7.97
N ASN A 190 14.56 -17.73 9.10
CA ASN A 190 13.84 -18.85 9.74
C ASN A 190 12.32 -18.72 9.68
N GLY A 191 11.79 -17.72 8.98
CA GLY A 191 10.36 -17.46 8.88
C GLY A 191 10.05 -16.52 7.72
N ASN A 192 8.76 -16.24 7.56
CA ASN A 192 8.29 -15.35 6.52
C ASN A 192 8.74 -13.90 6.74
N ASN A 193 8.91 -13.18 5.65
CA ASN A 193 9.20 -11.76 5.61
C ASN A 193 7.95 -11.03 5.09
N LYS A 194 7.18 -10.45 6.01
CA LYS A 194 6.01 -9.66 5.63
C LYS A 194 6.44 -8.32 5.11
N LEU A 195 5.90 -7.92 3.96
CA LEU A 195 5.96 -6.57 3.44
C LEU A 195 4.53 -6.06 3.23
N ASP A 196 4.24 -4.89 3.77
CA ASP A 196 2.93 -4.25 3.67
C ASP A 196 3.15 -2.74 3.63
N PHE A 197 2.90 -2.11 2.48
CA PHE A 197 3.06 -0.68 2.32
C PHE A 197 2.11 -0.10 1.28
N PHE A 198 1.83 1.19 1.43
CA PHE A 198 1.11 2.01 0.47
C PHE A 198 2.07 3.00 -0.17
N GLN A 199 1.88 3.24 -1.45
CA GLN A 199 2.62 4.27 -2.17
C GLN A 199 1.66 5.13 -2.97
N ASP A 200 1.58 6.40 -2.59
CA ASP A 200 0.84 7.43 -3.29
C ASP A 200 1.76 8.22 -4.22
N MET A 201 1.30 8.47 -5.43
CA MET A 201 1.94 9.39 -6.34
C MET A 201 1.08 10.63 -6.52
N ALA A 202 1.65 11.81 -6.32
CA ALA A 202 0.95 13.08 -6.44
C ALA A 202 1.66 14.03 -7.42
N LYS A 203 0.88 14.88 -8.08
CA LYS A 203 1.44 15.95 -8.90
C LYS A 203 2.29 16.88 -8.02
N SER A 204 3.47 17.24 -8.50
CA SER A 204 4.26 18.26 -7.81
C SER A 204 3.59 19.62 -7.94
N PRO A 205 3.46 20.37 -6.84
CA PRO A 205 2.92 21.74 -6.91
C PRO A 205 3.90 22.74 -7.51
N PHE A 206 5.12 22.31 -7.86
CA PHE A 206 6.23 23.17 -8.31
C PHE A 206 6.54 23.02 -9.80
N LEU A 207 5.69 22.31 -10.57
CA LEU A 207 5.89 22.12 -12.02
C LEU A 207 4.68 22.58 -12.81
#